data_fb61c3b28e0e618d199ccbfb0dadbace
#
_entry.id   fb61c3b28e0e618d199ccbfb0dadbace
#
_cell.length_a   1.000
_cell.length_b   1.000
_cell.length_c   1.000
_cell.angle_alpha   90.00
_cell.angle_beta   90.00
_cell.angle_gamma   90.00
#
_symmetry.space_group_name_H-M   'P 1'
#
loop_
_entity.id
_entity.type
_entity.pdbx_description
1 polymer ?
#
loop_
_entity_poly.entity_id
_entity_poly.type
_entity_poly.pdbx_seq_one_letter_code
_entity_poly.pdbx_strand_id
1 'polypeptide(L)'
;DIPTIAAQLNVAHVLEGSVRKAGDRVRITVQLIDARSDTHLWSDTFDRQLDDIFAIQDEIALTVVEQLKITLLGESPTSEEIDPSAYMLYLQARHLGNRGTAGATEQSIALYKQALATEPGYASAWSGLANSYLNLYQHGQLSREDSTRLAREASQKALDLDANHAPAHAHLSRIELTYDRE
;
A
#
# COMPACT_ATOMS: atom_id res chain seq x y z
N ASP A 1 -16.33 -20.26 17.30
CA ASP A 1 -14.90 -20.52 17.24
C ASP A 1 -14.30 -19.95 15.95
N ILE A 2 -13.02 -19.69 15.93
CA ILE A 2 -12.30 -19.07 14.81
C ILE A 2 -12.40 -19.89 13.54
N PRO A 3 -12.20 -21.24 13.54
CA PRO A 3 -12.34 -22.05 12.35
C PRO A 3 -13.72 -21.95 11.68
N THR A 4 -14.79 -21.89 12.46
CA THR A 4 -16.17 -21.77 11.94
C THR A 4 -16.39 -20.39 11.26
N ILE A 5 -15.91 -19.31 11.86
CA ILE A 5 -16.00 -17.96 11.30
C ILE A 5 -15.19 -17.88 10.01
N ALA A 6 -13.97 -18.38 10.03
CA ALA A 6 -13.07 -18.37 8.87
C ALA A 6 -13.65 -19.18 7.69
N ALA A 7 -14.27 -20.34 7.96
CA ALA A 7 -14.95 -21.13 6.95
C ALA A 7 -16.12 -20.40 6.32
N GLN A 8 -16.93 -19.68 7.12
CA GLN A 8 -18.05 -18.87 6.62
C GLN A 8 -17.59 -17.70 5.77
N LEU A 9 -16.45 -17.07 6.12
CA LEU A 9 -15.88 -15.94 5.41
C LEU A 9 -14.96 -16.37 4.24
N ASN A 10 -14.69 -17.68 4.12
CA ASN A 10 -13.76 -18.26 3.15
C ASN A 10 -12.36 -17.62 3.22
N VAL A 11 -11.84 -17.46 4.44
CA VAL A 11 -10.51 -16.92 4.72
C VAL A 11 -9.60 -17.98 5.32
N ALA A 12 -8.29 -17.93 5.00
CA ALA A 12 -7.30 -18.86 5.53
C ALA A 12 -6.69 -18.39 6.85
N HIS A 13 -6.68 -17.07 7.08
CA HIS A 13 -6.06 -16.46 8.25
C HIS A 13 -7.03 -15.46 8.89
N VAL A 14 -6.96 -15.35 10.21
CA VAL A 14 -7.75 -14.41 11.01
C VAL A 14 -6.81 -13.56 11.86
N LEU A 15 -7.01 -12.25 11.84
CA LEU A 15 -6.37 -11.33 12.77
C LEU A 15 -7.33 -11.07 13.92
N GLU A 16 -6.92 -11.39 15.13
CA GLU A 16 -7.65 -11.14 16.36
C GLU A 16 -6.91 -10.12 17.21
N GLY A 17 -7.63 -9.29 17.95
CA GLY A 17 -6.99 -8.36 18.85
C GLY A 17 -7.88 -7.91 20.00
N SER A 18 -7.25 -7.37 21.05
CA SER A 18 -7.92 -6.76 22.18
C SER A 18 -7.30 -5.41 22.52
N VAL A 19 -8.14 -4.47 22.95
CA VAL A 19 -7.73 -3.14 23.38
C VAL A 19 -8.13 -2.94 24.83
N ARG A 20 -7.18 -2.56 25.68
CA ARG A 20 -7.41 -2.21 27.08
C ARG A 20 -6.89 -0.81 27.36
N LYS A 21 -7.74 0.06 27.85
CA LYS A 21 -7.37 1.42 28.27
C LYS A 21 -7.28 1.51 29.81
N ALA A 22 -6.20 2.12 30.29
CA ALA A 22 -6.00 2.41 31.71
C ALA A 22 -5.43 3.83 31.85
N GLY A 23 -6.29 4.79 32.22
CA GLY A 23 -5.92 6.21 32.26
C GLY A 23 -5.60 6.74 30.86
N ASP A 24 -4.38 7.24 30.70
CA ASP A 24 -3.80 7.76 29.46
C ASP A 24 -2.98 6.72 28.68
N ARG A 25 -2.97 5.46 29.12
CA ARG A 25 -2.28 4.35 28.44
C ARG A 25 -3.28 3.42 27.77
N VAL A 26 -2.86 2.89 26.65
CA VAL A 26 -3.56 1.84 25.91
C VAL A 26 -2.63 0.65 25.72
N ARG A 27 -3.15 -0.54 25.99
CA ARG A 27 -2.52 -1.81 25.65
C ARG A 27 -3.34 -2.49 24.57
N ILE A 28 -2.69 -2.79 23.46
CA ILE A 28 -3.29 -3.45 22.32
C ILE A 28 -2.55 -4.76 22.09
N THR A 29 -3.26 -5.88 22.13
CA THR A 29 -2.71 -7.19 21.79
C THR A 29 -3.27 -7.60 20.44
N VAL A 30 -2.42 -8.06 19.53
CA VAL A 30 -2.79 -8.50 18.19
C VAL A 30 -2.23 -9.90 17.96
N GLN A 31 -3.02 -10.77 17.32
CA GLN A 31 -2.63 -12.16 17.03
C GLN A 31 -3.05 -12.51 15.61
N LEU A 32 -2.16 -13.15 14.86
CA LEU A 32 -2.46 -13.75 13.57
C LEU A 32 -2.60 -15.27 13.74
N ILE A 33 -3.70 -15.81 13.26
CA ILE A 33 -4.10 -17.20 13.46
C ILE A 33 -4.30 -17.87 12.11
N ASP A 34 -3.67 -19.01 11.88
CA ASP A 34 -4.06 -19.91 10.80
C ASP A 34 -5.40 -20.55 11.17
N ALA A 35 -6.43 -20.22 10.41
CA ALA A 35 -7.79 -20.62 10.71
C ALA A 35 -8.07 -22.11 10.45
N ARG A 36 -7.22 -22.82 9.70
CA ARG A 36 -7.37 -24.23 9.39
C ARG A 36 -6.85 -25.11 10.53
N SER A 37 -5.72 -24.71 11.12
CA SER A 37 -5.04 -25.45 12.18
C SER A 37 -5.31 -24.89 13.57
N ASP A 38 -6.02 -23.76 13.67
CA ASP A 38 -6.22 -22.97 14.91
C ASP A 38 -4.87 -22.67 15.62
N THR A 39 -3.85 -22.39 14.81
CA THR A 39 -2.48 -22.16 15.29
C THR A 39 -2.16 -20.69 15.27
N HIS A 40 -1.64 -20.17 16.38
CA HIS A 40 -1.15 -18.79 16.44
C HIS A 40 0.18 -18.70 15.67
N LEU A 41 0.16 -17.99 14.55
CA LEU A 41 1.32 -17.76 13.70
C LEU A 41 2.20 -16.64 14.23
N TRP A 42 1.56 -15.61 14.82
CA TRP A 42 2.24 -14.45 15.41
C TRP A 42 1.35 -13.79 16.46
N SER A 43 1.99 -13.19 17.47
CA SER A 43 1.32 -12.38 18.49
C SER A 43 2.25 -11.27 18.96
N ASP A 44 1.70 -10.06 19.13
CA ASP A 44 2.45 -8.93 19.69
C ASP A 44 1.56 -8.08 20.62
N THR A 45 2.21 -7.29 21.49
CA THR A 45 1.53 -6.41 22.43
C THR A 45 2.15 -5.01 22.41
N PHE A 46 1.34 -4.04 22.02
CA PHE A 46 1.69 -2.62 21.97
C PHE A 46 1.20 -1.94 23.25
N ASP A 47 2.11 -1.33 23.99
CA ASP A 47 1.80 -0.57 25.23
C ASP A 47 2.24 0.89 25.00
N ARG A 48 1.29 1.79 24.77
CA ARG A 48 1.53 3.17 24.32
C ARG A 48 0.74 4.18 25.17
N GLN A 49 1.17 5.44 25.14
CA GLN A 49 0.37 6.56 25.63
C GLN A 49 -0.68 6.97 24.60
N LEU A 50 -1.82 7.46 25.05
CA LEU A 50 -2.99 7.75 24.19
C LEU A 50 -2.96 9.17 23.60
N ASP A 51 -1.84 9.83 23.61
CA ASP A 51 -1.64 11.19 23.11
C ASP A 51 -1.65 11.27 21.58
N ASP A 52 -1.28 10.17 20.88
CA ASP A 52 -1.41 10.07 19.43
C ASP A 52 -1.96 8.70 19.00
N ILE A 53 -3.27 8.58 18.96
CA ILE A 53 -3.95 7.34 18.57
C ILE A 53 -3.70 6.97 17.10
N PHE A 54 -3.46 7.96 16.22
CA PHE A 54 -3.24 7.71 14.81
C PHE A 54 -1.84 7.12 14.57
N ALA A 55 -0.81 7.64 15.25
CA ALA A 55 0.53 7.06 15.20
C ALA A 55 0.55 5.61 15.72
N ILE A 56 -0.22 5.32 16.77
CA ILE A 56 -0.38 3.95 17.30
C ILE A 56 -1.05 3.03 16.27
N GLN A 57 -2.08 3.50 15.59
CA GLN A 57 -2.76 2.73 14.55
C GLN A 57 -1.83 2.44 13.36
N ASP A 58 -1.05 3.43 12.93
CA ASP A 58 -0.10 3.28 11.83
C ASP A 58 1.02 2.29 12.19
N GLU A 59 1.59 2.37 13.38
CA GLU A 59 2.59 1.43 13.89
C GLU A 59 2.07 -0.01 13.88
N ILE A 60 0.86 -0.24 14.41
CA ILE A 60 0.24 -1.56 14.44
C ILE A 60 -0.03 -2.07 13.04
N ALA A 61 -0.58 -1.22 12.16
CA ALA A 61 -0.90 -1.61 10.79
C ALA A 61 0.36 -2.02 10.02
N LEU A 62 1.45 -1.29 10.16
CA LEU A 62 2.74 -1.61 9.56
C LEU A 62 3.28 -2.96 10.05
N THR A 63 3.30 -3.15 11.37
CA THR A 63 3.78 -4.40 11.98
C THR A 63 2.95 -5.60 11.54
N VAL A 64 1.62 -5.46 11.49
CA VAL A 64 0.72 -6.53 11.02
C VAL A 64 0.96 -6.86 9.55
N VAL A 65 1.11 -5.85 8.68
CA VAL A 65 1.39 -6.06 7.26
C VAL A 65 2.72 -6.78 7.05
N GLU A 66 3.74 -6.42 7.81
CA GLU A 66 5.06 -7.05 7.72
C GLU A 66 5.01 -8.52 8.16
N GLN A 67 4.33 -8.82 9.26
CA GLN A 67 4.15 -10.18 9.74
C GLN A 67 3.29 -11.02 8.78
N LEU A 68 2.27 -10.45 8.17
CA LEU A 68 1.48 -11.11 7.13
C LEU A 68 2.34 -11.47 5.92
N LYS A 69 3.22 -10.57 5.47
CA LYS A 69 4.15 -10.85 4.37
C LYS A 69 5.06 -12.04 4.69
N ILE A 70 5.71 -12.04 5.85
CA ILE A 70 6.60 -13.12 6.29
C ILE A 70 5.84 -14.45 6.38
N THR A 71 4.64 -14.44 6.94
CA THR A 71 3.86 -15.65 7.18
C THR A 71 3.26 -16.24 5.90
N LEU A 72 2.79 -15.38 4.97
CA LEU A 72 2.09 -15.83 3.77
C LEU A 72 2.99 -16.08 2.58
N LEU A 73 4.14 -15.43 2.49
CA LEU A 73 5.05 -15.51 1.35
C LEU A 73 6.27 -16.41 1.58
N GLY A 74 6.49 -16.86 2.83
CA GLY A 74 7.56 -17.81 3.17
C GLY A 74 8.99 -17.27 3.12
N GLU A 75 9.17 -16.07 2.62
CA GLU A 75 10.40 -15.27 2.69
C GLU A 75 9.97 -13.81 2.79
N SER A 76 10.68 -13.01 3.59
CA SER A 76 10.61 -11.56 3.40
C SER A 76 10.96 -11.33 1.94
N PRO A 77 10.08 -10.74 1.11
CA PRO A 77 10.60 -10.06 -0.04
C PRO A 77 11.67 -9.15 0.57
N THR A 78 12.84 -9.08 -0.05
CA THR A 78 13.83 -8.05 0.25
C THR A 78 13.11 -6.73 0.14
N SER A 79 12.43 -6.34 1.23
CA SER A 79 11.98 -4.97 1.39
C SER A 79 13.30 -4.23 1.55
N GLU A 80 13.80 -3.65 0.48
CA GLU A 80 14.62 -2.46 0.62
C GLU A 80 13.93 -1.67 1.73
N GLU A 81 14.65 -1.36 2.80
CA GLU A 81 14.11 -0.58 3.92
C GLU A 81 13.68 0.76 3.35
N ILE A 82 12.40 0.85 3.00
CA ILE A 82 11.83 2.08 2.44
C ILE A 82 11.86 3.11 3.56
N ASP A 83 12.44 4.26 3.28
CA ASP A 83 12.46 5.38 4.21
C ASP A 83 11.04 5.66 4.73
N PRO A 84 10.81 5.68 6.05
CA PRO A 84 9.48 5.87 6.64
C PRO A 84 8.79 7.15 6.15
N SER A 85 9.55 8.22 5.87
CA SER A 85 8.99 9.47 5.35
C SER A 85 8.52 9.31 3.90
N ALA A 86 9.25 8.57 3.06
CA ALA A 86 8.83 8.22 1.71
C ALA A 86 7.56 7.36 1.71
N TYR A 87 7.47 6.41 2.64
CA TYR A 87 6.28 5.58 2.80
C TYR A 87 5.04 6.41 3.21
N MET A 88 5.18 7.34 4.15
CA MET A 88 4.09 8.22 4.54
C MET A 88 3.60 9.10 3.38
N LEU A 89 4.52 9.67 2.60
CA LEU A 89 4.19 10.43 1.40
C LEU A 89 3.47 9.58 0.36
N TYR A 90 3.90 8.33 0.17
CA TYR A 90 3.23 7.36 -0.70
C TYR A 90 1.78 7.08 -0.25
N LEU A 91 1.54 6.85 1.04
CA LEU A 91 0.20 6.59 1.56
C LEU A 91 -0.73 7.80 1.37
N GLN A 92 -0.24 9.01 1.64
CA GLN A 92 -0.98 10.25 1.40
C GLN A 92 -1.30 10.43 -0.08
N ALA A 93 -0.30 10.20 -0.95
CA ALA A 93 -0.48 10.28 -2.40
C ALA A 93 -1.55 9.30 -2.89
N ARG A 94 -1.50 8.05 -2.44
CA ARG A 94 -2.48 7.01 -2.77
C ARG A 94 -3.89 7.38 -2.31
N HIS A 95 -4.01 7.89 -1.09
CA HIS A 95 -5.29 8.35 -0.56
C HIS A 95 -5.90 9.47 -1.44
N LEU A 96 -5.10 10.47 -1.81
CA LEU A 96 -5.55 11.55 -2.68
C LEU A 96 -5.90 11.07 -4.09
N GLY A 97 -5.08 10.19 -4.68
CA GLY A 97 -5.34 9.61 -6.00
C GLY A 97 -6.68 8.87 -6.09
N ASN A 98 -7.11 8.25 -4.98
CA ASN A 98 -8.39 7.54 -4.89
C ASN A 98 -9.61 8.46 -4.76
N ARG A 99 -9.43 9.76 -4.56
CA ARG A 99 -10.56 10.71 -4.44
C ARG A 99 -11.23 11.05 -5.77
N GLY A 100 -10.61 10.72 -6.90
CA GLY A 100 -11.20 10.85 -8.23
C GLY A 100 -11.48 12.29 -8.68
N THR A 101 -10.75 13.28 -8.18
CA THR A 101 -10.84 14.68 -8.62
C THR A 101 -9.52 15.17 -9.20
N ALA A 102 -9.57 16.07 -10.18
CA ALA A 102 -8.36 16.61 -10.83
C ALA A 102 -7.37 17.19 -9.81
N GLY A 103 -7.82 18.06 -8.92
CA GLY A 103 -6.97 18.70 -7.91
C GLY A 103 -6.36 17.70 -6.91
N ALA A 104 -7.09 16.65 -6.51
CA ALA A 104 -6.54 15.61 -5.65
C ALA A 104 -5.51 14.75 -6.41
N THR A 105 -5.72 14.51 -7.70
CA THR A 105 -4.76 13.80 -8.55
C THR A 105 -3.46 14.58 -8.73
N GLU A 106 -3.53 15.90 -8.92
CA GLU A 106 -2.34 16.76 -8.99
C GLU A 106 -1.55 16.75 -7.68
N GLN A 107 -2.23 16.83 -6.54
CA GLN A 107 -1.60 16.71 -5.22
C GLN A 107 -0.97 15.33 -5.01
N SER A 108 -1.65 14.27 -5.45
CA SER A 108 -1.13 12.90 -5.42
C SER A 108 0.20 12.79 -6.20
N ILE A 109 0.27 13.35 -7.41
CA ILE A 109 1.50 13.39 -8.22
C ILE A 109 2.63 14.11 -7.48
N ALA A 110 2.33 15.26 -6.86
CA ALA A 110 3.35 16.02 -6.12
C ALA A 110 3.92 15.19 -4.95
N LEU A 111 3.07 14.49 -4.21
CA LEU A 111 3.49 13.63 -3.09
C LEU A 111 4.26 12.39 -3.55
N TYR A 112 3.84 11.72 -4.64
CA TYR A 112 4.64 10.62 -5.21
C TYR A 112 6.03 11.09 -5.64
N LYS A 113 6.13 12.26 -6.26
CA LYS A 113 7.44 12.84 -6.63
C LYS A 113 8.30 13.14 -5.41
N GLN A 114 7.71 13.62 -4.32
CA GLN A 114 8.45 13.83 -3.07
C GLN A 114 8.91 12.49 -2.46
N ALA A 115 8.04 11.47 -2.43
CA ALA A 115 8.42 10.13 -1.98
C ALA A 115 9.59 9.57 -2.80
N LEU A 116 9.55 9.72 -4.12
CA LEU A 116 10.59 9.27 -5.04
C LEU A 116 11.88 10.10 -5.00
N ALA A 117 11.82 11.35 -4.52
CA ALA A 117 13.00 12.15 -4.26
C ALA A 117 13.75 11.66 -3.02
N THR A 118 13.03 11.15 -2.02
CA THR A 118 13.60 10.55 -0.80
C THR A 118 14.03 9.10 -1.06
N GLU A 119 13.20 8.32 -1.77
CA GLU A 119 13.42 6.90 -2.04
C GLU A 119 13.20 6.60 -3.54
N PRO A 120 14.24 6.79 -4.38
CA PRO A 120 14.14 6.55 -5.83
C PRO A 120 13.86 5.08 -6.21
N GLY A 121 14.20 4.12 -5.31
CA GLY A 121 13.98 2.68 -5.46
C GLY A 121 12.55 2.24 -5.19
N TYR A 122 11.63 3.13 -4.84
CA TYR A 122 10.29 2.76 -4.43
C TYR A 122 9.36 2.43 -5.62
N ALA A 123 9.39 1.18 -6.09
CA ALA A 123 8.60 0.68 -7.23
C ALA A 123 7.11 1.01 -7.14
N SER A 124 6.49 0.85 -5.95
CA SER A 124 5.07 1.15 -5.75
C SER A 124 4.74 2.64 -5.91
N ALA A 125 5.66 3.55 -5.55
CA ALA A 125 5.46 4.99 -5.75
C ALA A 125 5.56 5.36 -7.24
N TRP A 126 6.48 4.75 -8.00
CA TRP A 126 6.53 4.89 -9.45
C TRP A 126 5.24 4.42 -10.12
N SER A 127 4.74 3.26 -9.72
CA SER A 127 3.46 2.72 -10.24
C SER A 127 2.27 3.62 -9.89
N GLY A 128 2.21 4.14 -8.66
CA GLY A 128 1.19 5.11 -8.24
C GLY A 128 1.23 6.42 -9.05
N LEU A 129 2.44 6.91 -9.34
CA LEU A 129 2.66 8.06 -10.19
C LEU A 129 2.14 7.83 -11.62
N ALA A 130 2.41 6.64 -12.20
CA ALA A 130 1.90 6.24 -13.50
C ALA A 130 0.37 6.27 -13.56
N ASN A 131 -0.30 5.68 -12.57
CA ASN A 131 -1.75 5.73 -12.48
C ASN A 131 -2.29 7.18 -12.40
N SER A 132 -1.64 8.03 -11.64
CA SER A 132 -2.04 9.42 -11.48
C SER A 132 -1.94 10.21 -12.79
N TYR A 133 -0.92 9.96 -13.61
CA TYR A 133 -0.83 10.56 -14.95
C TYR A 133 -1.98 10.12 -15.87
N LEU A 134 -2.35 8.84 -15.87
CA LEU A 134 -3.50 8.35 -16.64
C LEU A 134 -4.82 8.97 -16.17
N ASN A 135 -4.96 9.21 -14.87
CA ASN A 135 -6.14 9.86 -14.31
C ASN A 135 -6.22 11.34 -14.69
N LEU A 136 -5.09 12.06 -14.80
CA LEU A 136 -5.10 13.46 -15.28
C LEU A 136 -5.64 13.60 -16.70
N TYR A 137 -5.36 12.65 -17.59
CA TYR A 137 -5.97 12.61 -18.91
C TYR A 137 -7.50 12.47 -18.83
N GLN A 138 -7.99 11.57 -17.97
CA GLN A 138 -9.44 11.37 -17.79
C GLN A 138 -10.14 12.64 -17.26
N HIS A 139 -9.42 13.47 -16.53
CA HIS A 139 -9.91 14.77 -16.05
C HIS A 139 -9.69 15.92 -17.03
N GLY A 140 -9.15 15.67 -18.23
CA GLY A 140 -8.88 16.69 -19.23
C GLY A 140 -7.75 17.67 -18.87
N GLN A 141 -6.91 17.32 -17.89
CA GLN A 141 -5.80 18.17 -17.40
C GLN A 141 -4.48 17.89 -18.12
N LEU A 142 -4.40 16.80 -18.86
CA LEU A 142 -3.21 16.39 -19.59
C LEU A 142 -3.62 15.85 -20.96
N SER A 143 -2.79 16.07 -21.98
CA SER A 143 -3.03 15.46 -23.31
C SER A 143 -2.91 13.94 -23.23
N ARG A 144 -3.56 13.21 -24.16
CA ARG A 144 -3.44 11.77 -24.28
C ARG A 144 -1.97 11.36 -24.46
N GLU A 145 -1.26 12.02 -25.36
CA GLU A 145 0.13 11.73 -25.69
C GLU A 145 1.04 11.90 -24.46
N ASP A 146 0.96 13.04 -23.76
CA ASP A 146 1.77 13.28 -22.56
C ASP A 146 1.42 12.35 -21.43
N SER A 147 0.13 12.07 -21.22
CA SER A 147 -0.32 11.15 -20.17
C SER A 147 0.23 9.73 -20.40
N THR A 148 0.10 9.20 -21.61
CA THR A 148 0.57 7.84 -21.92
C THR A 148 2.10 7.76 -21.88
N ARG A 149 2.80 8.77 -22.38
CA ARG A 149 4.26 8.85 -22.31
C ARG A 149 4.75 8.84 -20.86
N LEU A 150 4.23 9.75 -20.03
CA LEU A 150 4.63 9.86 -18.62
C LEU A 150 4.27 8.61 -17.80
N ALA A 151 3.08 8.05 -18.04
CA ALA A 151 2.66 6.82 -17.37
C ALA A 151 3.51 5.60 -17.79
N ARG A 152 3.89 5.50 -19.05
CA ARG A 152 4.78 4.46 -19.56
C ARG A 152 6.17 4.56 -18.92
N GLU A 153 6.75 5.76 -18.91
CA GLU A 153 8.05 6.01 -18.28
C GLU A 153 8.03 5.62 -16.80
N ALA A 154 7.00 6.03 -16.06
CA ALA A 154 6.89 5.69 -14.63
C ALA A 154 6.63 4.18 -14.40
N SER A 155 5.80 3.53 -15.23
CA SER A 155 5.57 2.08 -15.14
C SER A 155 6.85 1.30 -15.44
N GLN A 156 7.62 1.72 -16.44
CA GLN A 156 8.90 1.07 -16.76
C GLN A 156 9.89 1.21 -15.60
N LYS A 157 9.98 2.37 -14.97
CA LYS A 157 10.81 2.56 -13.76
C LYS A 157 10.40 1.61 -12.62
N ALA A 158 9.10 1.40 -12.42
CA ALA A 158 8.62 0.43 -11.43
C ALA A 158 9.05 -1.00 -11.77
N LEU A 159 9.01 -1.40 -13.07
CA LEU A 159 9.43 -2.72 -13.52
C LEU A 159 10.95 -2.91 -13.54
N ASP A 160 11.72 -1.86 -13.77
CA ASP A 160 13.18 -1.90 -13.67
C ASP A 160 13.63 -2.20 -12.22
N LEU A 161 12.82 -1.78 -11.22
CA LEU A 161 13.04 -2.01 -9.79
C LEU A 161 12.47 -3.35 -9.32
N ASP A 162 11.26 -3.70 -9.79
CA ASP A 162 10.57 -4.95 -9.49
C ASP A 162 9.90 -5.48 -10.77
N ALA A 163 10.57 -6.42 -11.43
CA ALA A 163 10.09 -7.02 -12.68
C ALA A 163 8.71 -7.73 -12.54
N ASN A 164 8.31 -8.08 -11.34
CA ASN A 164 7.03 -8.74 -11.05
C ASN A 164 5.95 -7.75 -10.54
N HIS A 165 6.19 -6.44 -10.62
CA HIS A 165 5.27 -5.45 -10.11
C HIS A 165 3.94 -5.41 -10.88
N ALA A 166 2.97 -6.20 -10.41
CA ALA A 166 1.69 -6.41 -11.09
C ALA A 166 0.94 -5.11 -11.46
N PRO A 167 0.87 -4.06 -10.60
CA PRO A 167 0.21 -2.81 -10.99
C PRO A 167 0.89 -2.11 -12.17
N ALA A 168 2.22 -2.15 -12.29
CA ALA A 168 2.93 -1.52 -13.41
C ALA A 168 2.64 -2.26 -14.73
N HIS A 169 2.60 -3.59 -14.72
CA HIS A 169 2.16 -4.38 -15.89
C HIS A 169 0.73 -4.04 -16.29
N ALA A 170 -0.18 -3.89 -15.31
CA ALA A 170 -1.56 -3.52 -15.58
C ALA A 170 -1.68 -2.12 -16.24
N HIS A 171 -0.85 -1.15 -15.81
CA HIS A 171 -0.83 0.18 -16.42
C HIS A 171 -0.33 0.14 -17.86
N LEU A 172 0.75 -0.59 -18.15
CA LEU A 172 1.25 -0.76 -19.52
C LEU A 172 0.21 -1.43 -20.41
N SER A 173 -0.40 -2.52 -19.97
CA SER A 173 -1.47 -3.19 -20.71
C SER A 173 -2.66 -2.28 -20.97
N ARG A 174 -3.06 -1.45 -19.98
CA ARG A 174 -4.12 -0.45 -20.17
C ARG A 174 -3.75 0.58 -21.24
N ILE A 175 -2.51 1.04 -21.27
CA ILE A 175 -2.02 1.98 -22.28
C ILE A 175 -2.10 1.34 -23.66
N GLU A 176 -1.57 0.15 -23.85
CA GLU A 176 -1.58 -0.57 -25.13
C GLU A 176 -3.00 -0.86 -25.64
N LEU A 177 -3.89 -1.31 -24.75
CA LEU A 177 -5.25 -1.68 -25.12
C LEU A 177 -6.15 -0.48 -25.40
N THR A 178 -5.96 0.61 -24.68
CA THR A 178 -6.91 1.73 -24.70
C THR A 178 -6.40 2.91 -25.52
N TYR A 179 -5.10 3.12 -25.59
CA TYR A 179 -4.53 4.34 -26.13
C TYR A 179 -3.66 4.16 -27.38
N ASP A 180 -3.10 2.96 -27.60
CA ASP A 180 -2.21 2.68 -28.76
C ASP A 180 -2.93 2.03 -29.96
N ARG A 181 -4.23 1.68 -29.83
CA ARG A 181 -4.98 0.94 -30.86
C ARG A 181 -5.72 1.82 -31.87
N GLU A 182 -5.41 3.10 -31.99
CA GLU A 182 -5.96 3.96 -33.02
C GLU A 182 -4.96 4.24 -34.12
#